data_c80fe357aabe50e7ef91b785dffe6fca
#
_entry.id   c80fe357aabe50e7ef91b785dffe6fca
#
_cell.length_a   1.000
_cell.length_b   1.000
_cell.length_c   1.000
_cell.angle_alpha   90.00
_cell.angle_beta   90.00
_cell.angle_gamma   90.00
#
_symmetry.space_group_name_H-M   'P 1'
#
loop_
_entity.id
_entity.type
_entity.pdbx_description
1 polymer ?
#
loop_
_entity_poly.entity_id
_entity_poly.type
_entity_poly.pdbx_seq_one_letter_code
_entity_poly.pdbx_strand_id
1 'polypeptide(L)'
;FYEFSLKLWENLEQELNYNSMVSQRGVLNIFHSDSQRDAFVRRGNAMLMSGADASLLGVDALKKLVPFLDFQNSRFPIKGGLWQPRGGTVRHDAVAWGYAKEADSRGVDIIENCEATNFLIKNGRCYGVETTKGVIKSKKVGVCVAGSSSQVMGKIGINLPIESHVLQAFVSEGLKPVIPGVITFGA
;
A
#
# COMPACT_ATOMS: atom_id res chain seq x y z
N PHE A 1 12.36 3.50 8.10
CA PHE A 1 11.65 2.40 7.45
C PHE A 1 11.05 2.84 6.11
N TYR A 2 10.16 3.84 6.07
CA TYR A 2 9.47 4.27 4.84
C TYR A 2 10.41 4.75 3.73
N GLU A 3 11.45 5.53 4.07
CA GLU A 3 12.44 5.98 3.09
C GLU A 3 13.22 4.80 2.47
N PHE A 4 13.58 3.82 3.29
CA PHE A 4 14.20 2.60 2.80
C PHE A 4 13.26 1.84 1.83
N SER A 5 11.99 1.69 2.21
CA SER A 5 10.98 1.05 1.35
C SER A 5 10.78 1.81 0.04
N LEU A 6 10.78 3.15 0.08
CA LEU A 6 10.64 3.96 -1.12
C LEU A 6 11.78 3.71 -2.12
N LYS A 7 13.02 3.61 -1.63
CA LYS A 7 14.18 3.27 -2.47
C LYS A 7 14.07 1.88 -3.10
N LEU A 8 13.48 0.91 -2.39
CA LEU A 8 13.18 -0.40 -2.97
C LEU A 8 12.16 -0.29 -4.11
N TRP A 9 11.10 0.50 -3.93
CA TRP A 9 10.12 0.75 -4.98
C TRP A 9 10.74 1.42 -6.21
N GLU A 10 11.65 2.37 -6.03
CA GLU A 10 12.35 3.07 -7.12
C GLU A 10 13.20 2.14 -7.99
N ASN A 11 13.69 1.03 -7.43
CA ASN A 11 14.52 0.05 -8.13
C ASN A 11 13.76 -1.22 -8.54
N LEU A 12 12.48 -1.34 -8.16
CA LEU A 12 11.72 -2.59 -8.29
C LEU A 12 11.58 -3.06 -9.74
N GLU A 13 11.41 -2.14 -10.69
CA GLU A 13 11.29 -2.49 -12.11
C GLU A 13 12.55 -3.17 -12.67
N GLN A 14 13.70 -2.71 -12.23
CA GLN A 14 14.99 -3.30 -12.64
C GLN A 14 15.18 -4.68 -12.00
N GLU A 15 14.82 -4.81 -10.72
CA GLU A 15 14.96 -6.05 -9.96
C GLU A 15 14.05 -7.16 -10.49
N LEU A 16 12.81 -6.82 -10.84
CA LEU A 16 11.83 -7.76 -11.39
C LEU A 16 11.91 -7.94 -12.91
N ASN A 17 12.71 -7.13 -13.59
CA ASN A 17 12.67 -7.02 -15.06
C ASN A 17 11.22 -6.93 -15.58
N TYR A 18 10.43 -6.08 -14.93
CA TYR A 18 9.00 -5.93 -15.16
C TYR A 18 8.52 -4.53 -14.78
N ASN A 19 7.76 -3.88 -15.67
CA ASN A 19 7.24 -2.55 -15.42
C ASN A 19 6.07 -2.62 -14.42
N SER A 20 6.34 -2.28 -13.17
CA SER A 20 5.35 -2.21 -12.09
C SER A 20 4.55 -0.90 -12.07
N MET A 21 4.81 0.00 -13.02
CA MET A 21 4.16 1.29 -13.16
C MET A 21 4.25 2.17 -11.90
N VAL A 22 5.42 2.19 -11.27
CA VAL A 22 5.69 3.13 -10.17
C VAL A 22 5.71 4.55 -10.73
N SER A 23 4.87 5.42 -10.18
CA SER A 23 4.74 6.80 -10.63
C SER A 23 4.83 7.75 -9.44
N GLN A 24 5.97 8.41 -9.30
CA GLN A 24 6.27 9.37 -8.23
C GLN A 24 5.80 10.77 -8.64
N ARG A 25 4.52 11.02 -8.42
CA ARG A 25 3.87 12.32 -8.72
C ARG A 25 3.58 13.13 -7.48
N GLY A 26 4.07 12.68 -6.34
CA GLY A 26 3.87 13.30 -5.04
C GLY A 26 2.60 12.86 -4.32
N VAL A 27 2.64 13.06 -3.00
CA VAL A 27 1.50 12.87 -2.10
C VAL A 27 1.28 14.16 -1.32
N LEU A 28 0.08 14.70 -1.41
CA LEU A 28 -0.36 15.88 -0.70
C LEU A 28 -1.39 15.49 0.37
N ASN A 29 -1.06 15.76 1.63
CA ASN A 29 -1.99 15.63 2.75
C ASN A 29 -2.52 17.01 3.10
N ILE A 30 -3.80 17.27 2.85
CA ILE A 30 -4.45 18.56 3.10
C ILE A 30 -4.93 18.63 4.55
N PHE A 31 -4.81 19.80 5.17
CA PHE A 31 -5.35 20.06 6.50
C PHE A 31 -6.34 21.25 6.50
N HIS A 32 -7.33 21.14 7.37
CA HIS A 32 -8.47 22.05 7.47
C HIS A 32 -8.53 22.81 8.81
N SER A 33 -7.72 22.41 9.78
CA SER A 33 -7.66 23.02 11.12
C SER A 33 -6.24 23.30 11.58
N ASP A 34 -6.08 24.16 12.58
CA ASP A 34 -4.78 24.45 13.16
C ASP A 34 -4.22 23.23 13.91
N SER A 35 -5.08 22.43 14.54
CA SER A 35 -4.68 21.19 15.19
C SER A 35 -4.10 20.19 14.17
N GLN A 36 -4.74 20.03 13.02
CA GLN A 36 -4.21 19.18 11.93
C GLN A 36 -2.90 19.76 11.39
N ARG A 37 -2.80 21.09 11.21
CA ARG A 37 -1.55 21.75 10.81
C ARG A 37 -0.41 21.38 11.75
N ASP A 38 -0.63 21.52 13.06
CA ASP A 38 0.40 21.23 14.06
C ASP A 38 0.82 19.75 14.07
N ALA A 39 -0.12 18.84 13.83
CA ALA A 39 0.18 17.42 13.64
C ALA A 39 1.04 17.19 12.38
N PHE A 40 0.70 17.85 11.26
CA PHE A 40 1.47 17.72 10.03
C PHE A 40 2.83 18.40 10.08
N VAL A 41 2.99 19.49 10.84
CA VAL A 41 4.31 20.08 11.12
C VAL A 41 5.21 19.08 11.83
N ARG A 42 4.71 18.45 12.90
CA ARG A 42 5.48 17.40 13.62
C ARG A 42 5.82 16.22 12.71
N ARG A 43 4.86 15.76 11.91
CA ARG A 43 5.07 14.67 10.94
C ARG A 43 6.10 15.06 9.88
N GLY A 44 6.01 16.25 9.30
CA GLY A 44 6.96 16.74 8.31
C GLY A 44 8.38 16.85 8.86
N ASN A 45 8.53 17.39 10.08
CA ASN A 45 9.83 17.44 10.75
C ASN A 45 10.42 16.02 11.00
N ALA A 46 9.60 15.08 11.46
CA ALA A 46 10.03 13.70 11.64
C ALA A 46 10.45 13.05 10.32
N MET A 47 9.76 13.35 9.22
CA MET A 47 10.13 12.88 7.89
C MET A 47 11.49 13.45 7.46
N LEU A 48 11.71 14.75 7.59
CA LEU A 48 12.99 15.40 7.27
C LEU A 48 14.15 14.84 8.11
N MET A 49 13.93 14.65 9.40
CA MET A 49 14.94 14.03 10.29
C MET A 49 15.26 12.58 9.91
N SER A 50 14.32 11.89 9.26
CA SER A 50 14.50 10.52 8.75
C SER A 50 15.04 10.46 7.31
N GLY A 51 15.40 11.60 6.73
CA GLY A 51 15.95 11.69 5.37
C GLY A 51 14.89 11.65 4.27
N ALA A 52 13.60 11.76 4.60
CA ALA A 52 12.53 11.82 3.62
C ALA A 52 12.22 13.28 3.25
N ASP A 53 12.01 13.55 1.96
CA ASP A 53 11.61 14.87 1.50
C ASP A 53 10.20 15.19 1.96
N ALA A 54 10.03 16.33 2.59
CA ALA A 54 8.72 16.84 3.02
C ALA A 54 8.72 18.36 3.06
N SER A 55 7.60 18.95 2.66
CA SER A 55 7.40 20.39 2.68
C SER A 55 6.02 20.75 3.20
N LEU A 56 5.95 21.69 4.13
CA LEU A 56 4.68 22.26 4.56
C LEU A 56 4.31 23.40 3.61
N LEU A 57 3.18 23.28 2.94
CA LEU A 57 2.70 24.23 1.95
C LEU A 57 1.54 25.05 2.52
N GLY A 58 1.63 26.37 2.38
CA GLY A 58 0.51 27.28 2.62
C GLY A 58 -0.48 27.32 1.45
N VAL A 59 -1.60 28.01 1.65
CA VAL A 59 -2.71 28.08 0.68
C VAL A 59 -2.27 28.57 -0.70
N ASP A 60 -1.42 29.59 -0.78
CA ASP A 60 -0.99 30.15 -2.07
C ASP A 60 -0.11 29.19 -2.88
N ALA A 61 0.72 28.39 -2.19
CA ALA A 61 1.48 27.34 -2.83
C ALA A 61 0.57 26.19 -3.30
N LEU A 62 -0.44 25.85 -2.51
CA LEU A 62 -1.43 24.84 -2.89
C LEU A 62 -2.27 25.25 -4.09
N LYS A 63 -2.70 26.51 -4.19
CA LYS A 63 -3.42 27.01 -5.36
C LYS A 63 -2.64 26.85 -6.67
N LYS A 64 -1.32 26.93 -6.60
CA LYS A 64 -0.45 26.70 -7.76
C LYS A 64 -0.27 25.21 -8.07
N LEU A 65 -0.17 24.37 -7.03
CA LEU A 65 0.05 22.93 -7.17
C LEU A 65 -1.22 22.19 -7.60
N VAL A 66 -2.35 22.57 -7.02
CA VAL A 66 -3.66 21.90 -7.22
C VAL A 66 -4.77 22.94 -7.52
N PRO A 67 -4.69 23.64 -8.66
CA PRO A 67 -5.59 24.75 -8.99
C PRO A 67 -7.05 24.35 -9.20
N PHE A 68 -7.33 23.07 -9.34
CA PHE A 68 -8.69 22.53 -9.51
C PHE A 68 -9.45 22.35 -8.17
N LEU A 69 -8.80 22.55 -7.03
CA LEU A 69 -9.48 22.51 -5.74
C LEU A 69 -10.21 23.82 -5.46
N ASP A 70 -11.40 23.73 -4.89
CA ASP A 70 -12.14 24.91 -4.44
C ASP A 70 -11.63 25.38 -3.06
N PHE A 71 -10.94 26.48 -3.06
CA PHE A 71 -10.39 27.12 -1.85
C PHE A 71 -11.35 28.12 -1.22
N GLN A 72 -12.45 28.50 -1.89
CA GLN A 72 -13.34 29.58 -1.45
C GLN A 72 -14.67 29.06 -0.88
N ASN A 73 -15.28 28.07 -1.56
CA ASN A 73 -16.62 27.59 -1.23
C ASN A 73 -16.63 26.23 -0.52
N SER A 74 -15.47 25.72 -0.16
CA SER A 74 -15.38 24.44 0.56
C SER A 74 -15.99 24.55 1.98
N ARG A 75 -16.85 23.61 2.33
CA ARG A 75 -17.42 23.47 3.67
C ARG A 75 -16.32 23.43 4.76
N PHE A 76 -15.20 22.82 4.43
CA PHE A 76 -14.02 22.77 5.29
C PHE A 76 -12.89 23.53 4.61
N PRO A 77 -12.55 24.75 5.08
CA PRO A 77 -11.56 25.59 4.42
C PRO A 77 -10.19 24.89 4.42
N ILE A 78 -9.54 24.92 3.27
CA ILE A 78 -8.19 24.39 3.13
C ILE A 78 -7.21 25.42 3.73
N LYS A 79 -6.48 25.04 4.77
CA LYS A 79 -5.50 25.91 5.44
C LYS A 79 -4.06 25.64 5.02
N GLY A 80 -3.81 24.54 4.33
CA GLY A 80 -2.49 24.16 3.87
C GLY A 80 -2.38 22.66 3.62
N GLY A 81 -1.16 22.16 3.44
CA GLY A 81 -0.90 20.74 3.24
C GLY A 81 0.55 20.35 3.48
N LEU A 82 0.75 19.09 3.78
CA LEU A 82 2.06 18.46 3.82
C LEU A 82 2.31 17.76 2.48
N TRP A 83 3.31 18.20 1.76
CA TRP A 83 3.72 17.66 0.47
C TRP A 83 4.92 16.74 0.59
N GLN A 84 4.83 15.56 0.00
CA GLN A 84 5.91 14.60 -0.11
C GLN A 84 6.13 14.31 -1.61
N PRO A 85 7.17 14.90 -2.23
CA PRO A 85 7.35 14.89 -3.70
C PRO A 85 7.67 13.52 -4.29
N ARG A 86 8.36 12.66 -3.54
CA ARG A 86 8.74 11.32 -4.00
C ARG A 86 7.68 10.24 -3.75
N GLY A 87 6.59 10.57 -3.07
CA GLY A 87 5.44 9.69 -2.96
C GLY A 87 4.70 9.55 -4.29
N GLY A 88 3.82 8.58 -4.40
CA GLY A 88 3.13 8.36 -5.65
C GLY A 88 2.19 7.18 -5.62
N THR A 89 1.99 6.60 -6.79
CA THR A 89 1.14 5.44 -7.01
C THR A 89 1.92 4.32 -7.68
N VAL A 90 1.43 3.12 -7.52
CA VAL A 90 1.89 1.94 -8.22
C VAL A 90 0.67 1.13 -8.66
N ARG A 91 0.79 0.41 -9.73
CA ARG A 91 -0.29 -0.45 -10.18
C ARG A 91 -0.19 -1.80 -9.49
N HIS A 92 -1.15 -2.08 -8.61
CA HIS A 92 -1.12 -3.26 -7.72
C HIS A 92 -1.08 -4.59 -8.46
N ASP A 93 -1.83 -4.72 -9.58
CA ASP A 93 -1.83 -5.91 -10.43
C ASP A 93 -0.48 -6.10 -11.14
N ALA A 94 0.11 -5.04 -11.69
CA ALA A 94 1.42 -5.09 -12.32
C ALA A 94 2.52 -5.51 -11.32
N VAL A 95 2.44 -5.04 -10.07
CA VAL A 95 3.35 -5.46 -9.00
C VAL A 95 3.19 -6.96 -8.71
N ALA A 96 1.95 -7.43 -8.54
CA ALA A 96 1.69 -8.84 -8.27
C ALA A 96 2.22 -9.74 -9.40
N TRP A 97 1.98 -9.35 -10.64
CA TRP A 97 2.47 -10.10 -11.82
C TRP A 97 3.99 -10.04 -11.96
N GLY A 98 4.61 -8.90 -11.66
CA GLY A 98 6.06 -8.76 -11.66
C GLY A 98 6.72 -9.69 -10.66
N TYR A 99 6.23 -9.74 -9.43
CA TYR A 99 6.72 -10.67 -8.42
C TYR A 99 6.47 -12.13 -8.79
N ALA A 100 5.27 -12.44 -9.31
CA ALA A 100 4.95 -13.80 -9.73
C ALA A 100 5.87 -14.26 -10.87
N LYS A 101 6.07 -13.44 -11.89
CA LYS A 101 6.97 -13.73 -13.01
C LYS A 101 8.42 -13.98 -12.54
N GLU A 102 8.91 -13.13 -11.64
CA GLU A 102 10.27 -13.26 -11.14
C GLU A 102 10.41 -14.47 -10.20
N ALA A 103 9.39 -14.79 -9.41
CA ALA A 103 9.37 -15.99 -8.59
C ALA A 103 9.39 -17.26 -9.46
N ASP A 104 8.56 -17.33 -10.49
CA ASP A 104 8.52 -18.42 -11.45
C ASP A 104 9.89 -18.62 -12.14
N SER A 105 10.52 -17.54 -12.59
CA SER A 105 11.86 -17.60 -13.22
C SER A 105 12.94 -18.15 -12.28
N ARG A 106 12.73 -18.07 -10.96
CA ARG A 106 13.60 -18.65 -9.93
C ARG A 106 13.20 -20.05 -9.49
N GLY A 107 12.25 -20.67 -10.17
CA GLY A 107 11.81 -22.03 -9.92
C GLY A 107 10.78 -22.18 -8.79
N VAL A 108 10.03 -21.13 -8.51
CA VAL A 108 8.88 -21.20 -7.59
C VAL A 108 7.65 -21.68 -8.36
N ASP A 109 7.06 -22.79 -7.95
CA ASP A 109 5.79 -23.27 -8.50
C ASP A 109 4.63 -22.40 -8.01
N ILE A 110 3.93 -21.74 -8.93
CA ILE A 110 2.74 -20.94 -8.66
C ILE A 110 1.51 -21.75 -9.09
N ILE A 111 0.70 -22.16 -8.13
CA ILE A 111 -0.48 -22.99 -8.38
C ILE A 111 -1.74 -22.14 -8.20
N GLU A 112 -2.28 -21.66 -9.31
CA GLU A 112 -3.53 -20.89 -9.31
C GLU A 112 -4.76 -21.77 -9.11
N ASN A 113 -5.87 -21.18 -8.65
CA ASN A 113 -7.13 -21.86 -8.38
C ASN A 113 -6.94 -23.11 -7.51
N CYS A 114 -6.10 -22.98 -6.47
CA CYS A 114 -5.73 -24.01 -5.52
C CYS A 114 -5.92 -23.50 -4.09
N GLU A 115 -7.09 -23.71 -3.54
CA GLU A 115 -7.39 -23.26 -2.18
C GLU A 115 -6.72 -24.18 -1.15
N ALA A 116 -6.03 -23.57 -0.16
CA ALA A 116 -5.54 -24.29 1.01
C ALA A 116 -6.69 -24.49 2.01
N THR A 117 -7.17 -25.73 2.11
CA THR A 117 -8.34 -26.08 2.90
C THR A 117 -8.01 -26.39 4.36
N ASN A 118 -6.81 -26.94 4.63
CA ASN A 118 -6.38 -27.30 5.97
C ASN A 118 -4.86 -27.36 6.10
N PHE A 119 -4.36 -27.46 7.34
CA PHE A 119 -2.95 -27.68 7.64
C PHE A 119 -2.70 -29.12 8.09
N LEU A 120 -1.59 -29.68 7.64
CA LEU A 120 -1.12 -30.97 8.11
C LEU A 120 -0.26 -30.78 9.35
N ILE A 121 -0.82 -31.06 10.53
CA ILE A 121 -0.14 -30.90 11.81
C ILE A 121 0.03 -32.23 12.50
N LYS A 122 1.24 -32.50 12.96
CA LYS A 122 1.57 -33.69 13.78
C LYS A 122 2.55 -33.26 14.87
N ASN A 123 2.24 -33.64 16.12
CA ASN A 123 3.09 -33.36 17.29
C ASN A 123 3.46 -31.86 17.41
N GLY A 124 2.50 -30.95 17.15
CA GLY A 124 2.69 -29.49 17.22
C GLY A 124 3.54 -28.89 16.08
N ARG A 125 3.84 -29.66 15.04
CA ARG A 125 4.60 -29.19 13.85
C ARG A 125 3.74 -29.29 12.60
N CYS A 126 3.77 -28.21 11.80
CA CYS A 126 3.19 -28.20 10.47
C CYS A 126 4.17 -28.85 9.48
N TYR A 127 3.66 -29.75 8.63
CA TYR A 127 4.43 -30.44 7.61
C TYR A 127 3.80 -30.37 6.22
N GLY A 128 2.82 -29.50 6.04
CA GLY A 128 2.19 -29.26 4.75
C GLY A 128 0.78 -28.71 4.86
N VAL A 129 0.11 -28.67 3.74
CA VAL A 129 -1.27 -28.21 3.60
C VAL A 129 -2.10 -29.17 2.76
N GLU A 130 -3.38 -29.26 3.07
CA GLU A 130 -4.39 -29.87 2.19
C GLU A 130 -4.93 -28.79 1.28
N THR A 131 -5.11 -29.12 0.03
CA THR A 131 -5.64 -28.17 -0.97
C THR A 131 -6.73 -28.82 -1.80
N THR A 132 -7.48 -28.00 -2.52
CA THR A 132 -8.48 -28.47 -3.50
C THR A 132 -7.88 -29.30 -4.65
N LYS A 133 -6.56 -29.26 -4.82
CA LYS A 133 -5.82 -30.03 -5.84
C LYS A 133 -4.96 -31.16 -5.26
N GLY A 134 -5.09 -31.44 -3.97
CA GLY A 134 -4.34 -32.50 -3.29
C GLY A 134 -3.49 -31.98 -2.14
N VAL A 135 -2.61 -32.83 -1.65
CA VAL A 135 -1.76 -32.56 -0.49
C VAL A 135 -0.38 -32.04 -0.93
N ILE A 136 0.03 -30.92 -0.37
CA ILE A 136 1.37 -30.36 -0.56
C ILE A 136 2.15 -30.50 0.75
N LYS A 137 3.22 -31.27 0.72
CA LYS A 137 4.11 -31.46 1.89
C LYS A 137 5.22 -30.43 1.90
N SER A 138 5.48 -29.80 3.05
CA SER A 138 6.54 -28.82 3.23
C SER A 138 7.06 -28.84 4.67
N LYS A 139 8.34 -28.53 4.84
CA LYS A 139 8.95 -28.38 6.18
C LYS A 139 8.54 -27.08 6.87
N LYS A 140 8.11 -26.08 6.11
CA LYS A 140 7.68 -24.75 6.59
C LYS A 140 6.51 -24.27 5.72
N VAL A 141 5.53 -23.66 6.33
CA VAL A 141 4.38 -23.05 5.64
C VAL A 141 4.28 -21.60 6.06
N GLY A 142 4.32 -20.70 5.08
CA GLY A 142 4.06 -19.28 5.27
C GLY A 142 2.60 -18.97 4.94
N VAL A 143 1.91 -18.22 5.81
CA VAL A 143 0.52 -17.80 5.61
C VAL A 143 0.49 -16.33 5.27
N CYS A 144 0.26 -16.01 3.99
CA CYS A 144 0.26 -14.64 3.46
C CYS A 144 -1.10 -14.34 2.80
N VAL A 145 -2.18 -14.38 3.58
CA VAL A 145 -3.57 -14.33 3.09
C VAL A 145 -4.31 -13.07 3.55
N ALA A 146 -3.57 -12.04 3.96
CA ALA A 146 -4.08 -10.72 4.33
C ALA A 146 -5.34 -10.77 5.23
N GLY A 147 -6.47 -10.25 4.78
CA GLY A 147 -7.72 -10.20 5.54
C GLY A 147 -8.30 -11.56 5.94
N SER A 148 -7.92 -12.64 5.25
CA SER A 148 -8.35 -14.00 5.60
C SER A 148 -7.47 -14.67 6.68
N SER A 149 -6.47 -13.97 7.22
CA SER A 149 -5.49 -14.57 8.16
C SER A 149 -6.15 -15.14 9.41
N SER A 150 -7.09 -14.44 10.03
CA SER A 150 -7.80 -14.94 11.22
C SER A 150 -8.60 -16.21 10.93
N GLN A 151 -9.28 -16.29 9.79
CA GLN A 151 -10.05 -17.46 9.39
C GLN A 151 -9.14 -18.66 9.14
N VAL A 152 -8.04 -18.44 8.41
CA VAL A 152 -7.09 -19.51 8.06
C VAL A 152 -6.37 -20.03 9.30
N MET A 153 -5.91 -19.15 10.18
CA MET A 153 -5.21 -19.53 11.41
C MET A 153 -6.16 -20.15 12.45
N GLY A 154 -7.43 -19.76 12.44
CA GLY A 154 -8.47 -20.36 13.28
C GLY A 154 -8.65 -21.85 13.04
N LYS A 155 -8.36 -22.37 11.83
CA LYS A 155 -8.41 -23.81 11.51
C LYS A 155 -7.44 -24.66 12.35
N ILE A 156 -6.40 -24.03 12.89
CA ILE A 156 -5.41 -24.69 13.76
C ILE A 156 -5.45 -24.18 15.20
N GLY A 157 -6.54 -23.52 15.59
CA GLY A 157 -6.74 -23.02 16.96
C GLY A 157 -5.93 -21.77 17.31
N ILE A 158 -5.32 -21.08 16.33
CA ILE A 158 -4.61 -19.83 16.56
C ILE A 158 -5.57 -18.67 16.31
N ASN A 159 -5.84 -17.91 17.37
CA ASN A 159 -6.65 -16.69 17.26
C ASN A 159 -5.75 -15.48 17.04
N LEU A 160 -5.92 -14.80 15.90
CA LEU A 160 -5.22 -13.57 15.59
C LEU A 160 -6.14 -12.36 15.84
N PRO A 161 -5.63 -11.28 16.47
CA PRO A 161 -6.40 -10.06 16.70
C PRO A 161 -6.48 -9.22 15.41
N ILE A 162 -6.98 -9.83 14.32
CA ILE A 162 -7.12 -9.19 13.01
C ILE A 162 -8.57 -9.23 12.60
N GLU A 163 -9.14 -8.06 12.35
CA GLU A 163 -10.48 -7.87 11.79
C GLU A 163 -10.38 -7.24 10.41
N SER A 164 -11.21 -7.74 9.49
CA SER A 164 -11.28 -7.18 8.13
C SER A 164 -12.46 -6.23 8.03
N HIS A 165 -12.20 -5.01 7.57
CA HIS A 165 -13.21 -4.00 7.31
C HIS A 165 -13.38 -3.80 5.80
N VAL A 166 -14.63 -3.60 5.39
CA VAL A 166 -14.95 -3.28 4.01
C VAL A 166 -14.67 -1.80 3.76
N LEU A 167 -13.85 -1.53 2.75
CA LEU A 167 -13.59 -0.18 2.25
C LEU A 167 -14.18 -0.06 0.84
N GLN A 168 -14.66 1.14 0.52
CA GLN A 168 -15.12 1.45 -0.83
C GLN A 168 -14.02 2.13 -1.65
N ALA A 169 -13.86 1.70 -2.88
CA ALA A 169 -13.05 2.36 -3.88
C ALA A 169 -13.92 2.71 -5.09
N PHE A 170 -13.69 3.87 -5.67
CA PHE A 170 -14.37 4.35 -6.87
C PHE A 170 -13.34 4.61 -7.95
N VAL A 171 -13.67 4.22 -9.16
CA VAL A 171 -12.83 4.45 -10.34
C VAL A 171 -13.67 5.23 -11.34
N SER A 172 -13.13 6.33 -11.86
CA SER A 172 -13.76 7.06 -12.96
C SER A 172 -13.57 6.30 -14.28
N GLU A 173 -14.40 6.59 -15.25
CA GLU A 173 -14.08 6.27 -16.64
C GLU A 173 -12.77 6.94 -17.05
N GLY A 174 -12.18 6.50 -18.17
CA GLY A 174 -10.93 7.04 -18.69
C GLY A 174 -11.07 8.52 -19.03
N LEU A 175 -10.44 9.37 -18.22
CA LEU A 175 -10.40 10.83 -18.39
C LEU A 175 -8.95 11.28 -18.61
N LYS A 176 -8.79 12.47 -19.19
CA LYS A 176 -7.48 13.14 -19.13
C LYS A 176 -7.09 13.33 -17.66
N PRO A 177 -5.80 13.17 -17.30
CA PRO A 177 -5.35 13.38 -15.94
C PRO A 177 -5.73 14.78 -15.44
N VAL A 178 -6.59 14.85 -14.43
CA VAL A 178 -7.01 16.11 -13.78
C VAL A 178 -6.20 16.32 -12.51
N ILE A 179 -5.94 15.25 -11.78
CA ILE A 179 -5.21 15.29 -10.51
C ILE A 179 -3.76 14.86 -10.77
N PRO A 180 -2.76 15.72 -10.52
CA PRO A 180 -1.37 15.44 -10.88
C PRO A 180 -0.70 14.41 -9.96
N GLY A 181 -1.19 14.23 -8.74
CA GLY A 181 -0.62 13.33 -7.72
C GLY A 181 -1.68 12.74 -6.82
N VAL A 182 -1.26 12.18 -5.71
CA VAL A 182 -2.16 11.65 -4.68
C VAL A 182 -2.55 12.78 -3.73
N ILE A 183 -3.85 12.94 -3.50
CA ILE A 183 -4.36 13.91 -2.53
C ILE A 183 -5.11 13.15 -1.44
N THR A 184 -4.77 13.42 -0.19
CA THR A 184 -5.44 12.85 0.97
C THR A 184 -5.99 13.97 1.85
N PHE A 185 -7.14 13.71 2.43
CA PHE A 185 -7.75 14.59 3.42
C PHE A 185 -7.49 13.94 4.78
N GLY A 186 -6.77 14.64 5.66
CA GLY A 186 -6.51 14.15 7.00
C GLY A 186 -7.83 14.03 7.78
N ALA A 187 -8.04 12.88 8.42
CA ALA A 187 -9.05 12.70 9.43
C ALA A 187 -8.57 13.28 10.76
#